data_b7165b3b985c60c102cde98f828f6b7e
#
_entry.id   b7165b3b985c60c102cde98f828f6b7e
#
_cell.length_a   1.000
_cell.length_b   1.000
_cell.length_c   1.000
_cell.angle_alpha   90.00
_cell.angle_beta   90.00
_cell.angle_gamma   90.00
#
_symmetry.space_group_name_H-M   'P 1'
#
loop_
_entity.id
_entity.type
_entity.pdbx_description
1 polymer ?
#
loop_
_entity_poly.entity_id
_entity_poly.type
_entity_poly.pdbx_seq_one_letter_code
_entity_poly.pdbx_strand_id
1 'polypeptide(L)'
;VIAPQKVMQSLGADVLRLWVAATDYSGEIAVSDEILKRMSDSYRRMRNTVRFLLGNLAGFDPARDAVPAEALLDIDRWALARAAELQQEIINSYRSYDFHLIYQKVHGFCVIELGAFWLDILKDRLYTMPAASPARRSAQTAMYHIAEAMVRWLAPILSFTAEEIWKFLPGEREESVLLATWWKLPSVTATDAIDWPAVIALKNDVARELERLRAAGELGAPLEAAVDVF
;
A
#
# COMPACT_ATOMS: atom_id res chain seq x y z
N VAL A 1 -32.53 -6.87 8.95
CA VAL A 1 -31.93 -5.52 9.08
C VAL A 1 -30.86 -5.58 10.14
N ILE A 2 -29.64 -5.15 9.81
CA ILE A 2 -28.51 -5.07 10.76
C ILE A 2 -28.38 -3.60 11.17
N ALA A 3 -28.45 -3.32 12.48
CA ALA A 3 -28.31 -1.97 12.97
C ALA A 3 -26.84 -1.49 12.87
N PRO A 4 -26.56 -0.29 12.32
CA PRO A 4 -25.20 0.23 12.19
C PRO A 4 -24.41 0.24 13.50
N GLN A 5 -25.07 0.54 14.62
CA GLN A 5 -24.48 0.55 15.96
C GLN A 5 -23.87 -0.82 16.34
N LYS A 6 -24.53 -1.92 15.97
CA LYS A 6 -24.05 -3.27 16.22
C LYS A 6 -22.75 -3.54 15.45
N VAL A 7 -22.69 -3.12 14.18
CA VAL A 7 -21.48 -3.24 13.36
C VAL A 7 -20.35 -2.40 13.94
N MET A 8 -20.63 -1.15 14.31
CA MET A 8 -19.62 -0.26 14.91
C MET A 8 -19.06 -0.81 16.23
N GLN A 9 -19.89 -1.41 17.07
CA GLN A 9 -19.44 -2.01 18.33
C GLN A 9 -18.53 -3.25 18.11
N SER A 10 -18.78 -4.05 17.08
CA SER A 10 -18.04 -5.28 16.83
C SER A 10 -16.83 -5.12 15.92
N LEU A 11 -16.91 -4.27 14.90
CA LEU A 11 -15.89 -4.14 13.86
C LEU A 11 -15.27 -2.73 13.77
N GLY A 12 -15.85 -1.75 14.44
CA GLY A 12 -15.43 -0.35 14.37
C GLY A 12 -16.12 0.44 13.26
N ALA A 13 -16.08 1.76 13.40
CA ALA A 13 -16.74 2.67 12.45
C ALA A 13 -16.10 2.65 11.06
N ASP A 14 -14.78 2.51 10.97
CA ASP A 14 -14.07 2.52 9.69
C ASP A 14 -14.39 1.30 8.81
N VAL A 15 -14.64 0.13 9.41
CA VAL A 15 -15.08 -1.05 8.63
C VAL A 15 -16.47 -0.84 8.05
N LEU A 16 -17.39 -0.22 8.82
CA LEU A 16 -18.71 0.16 8.33
C LEU A 16 -18.62 1.17 7.18
N ARG A 17 -17.79 2.22 7.34
CA ARG A 17 -17.55 3.24 6.31
C ARG A 17 -16.94 2.62 5.05
N LEU A 18 -15.98 1.70 5.22
CA LEU A 18 -15.34 0.99 4.12
C LEU A 18 -16.36 0.14 3.35
N TRP A 19 -17.26 -0.58 4.05
CA TRP A 19 -18.31 -1.36 3.40
C TRP A 19 -19.21 -0.46 2.55
N VAL A 20 -19.66 0.68 3.08
CA VAL A 20 -20.49 1.62 2.32
C VAL A 20 -19.74 2.15 1.09
N ALA A 21 -18.48 2.56 1.26
CA ALA A 21 -17.67 3.08 0.17
C ALA A 21 -17.31 2.01 -0.89
N ALA A 22 -17.13 0.75 -0.46
CA ALA A 22 -16.77 -0.36 -1.35
C ALA A 22 -17.94 -0.89 -2.18
N THR A 23 -19.16 -0.47 -1.88
CA THR A 23 -20.38 -0.94 -2.55
C THR A 23 -20.84 0.10 -3.57
N ASP A 24 -21.27 -0.36 -4.73
CA ASP A 24 -21.98 0.50 -5.68
C ASP A 24 -23.35 0.87 -5.11
N TYR A 25 -23.50 2.11 -4.67
CA TYR A 25 -24.72 2.63 -4.03
C TYR A 25 -25.79 3.11 -5.03
N SER A 26 -25.55 2.94 -6.34
CA SER A 26 -26.57 3.24 -7.36
C SER A 26 -27.73 2.23 -7.35
N GLY A 27 -27.55 1.08 -6.70
CA GLY A 27 -28.54 0.04 -6.50
C GLY A 27 -28.80 -0.31 -5.04
N GLU A 28 -29.51 -1.42 -4.81
CA GLU A 28 -29.73 -1.94 -3.46
C GLU A 28 -28.44 -2.49 -2.86
N ILE A 29 -28.13 -2.07 -1.63
CA ILE A 29 -26.93 -2.51 -0.92
C ILE A 29 -27.27 -3.72 -0.04
N ALA A 30 -26.64 -4.86 -0.33
CA ALA A 30 -26.74 -6.06 0.50
C ALA A 30 -25.71 -6.02 1.64
N VAL A 31 -26.13 -6.47 2.83
CA VAL A 31 -25.27 -6.65 3.99
C VAL A 31 -25.48 -8.06 4.57
N SER A 32 -24.37 -8.73 4.86
CA SER A 32 -24.32 -9.98 5.61
C SER A 32 -23.08 -10.03 6.48
N ASP A 33 -23.06 -10.94 7.45
CA ASP A 33 -21.88 -11.14 8.30
C ASP A 33 -20.66 -11.55 7.46
N GLU A 34 -20.85 -12.29 6.38
CA GLU A 34 -19.79 -12.69 5.46
C GLU A 34 -19.23 -11.48 4.70
N ILE A 35 -20.08 -10.59 4.19
CA ILE A 35 -19.65 -9.35 3.52
C ILE A 35 -18.86 -8.47 4.48
N LEU A 36 -19.37 -8.28 5.70
CA LEU A 36 -18.69 -7.48 6.72
C LEU A 36 -17.34 -8.09 7.13
N LYS A 37 -17.25 -9.43 7.21
CA LYS A 37 -15.99 -10.12 7.47
C LYS A 37 -14.97 -9.87 6.36
N ARG A 38 -15.36 -9.97 5.09
CA ARG A 38 -14.50 -9.65 3.93
C ARG A 38 -14.01 -8.19 3.97
N MET A 39 -14.88 -7.26 4.34
CA MET A 39 -14.49 -5.85 4.50
C MET A 39 -13.51 -5.66 5.65
N SER A 40 -13.70 -6.35 6.77
CA SER A 40 -12.76 -6.36 7.89
C SER A 40 -11.39 -6.92 7.49
N ASP A 41 -11.34 -7.97 6.69
CA ASP A 41 -10.09 -8.54 6.18
C ASP A 41 -9.38 -7.58 5.21
N SER A 42 -10.11 -6.92 4.32
CA SER A 42 -9.58 -5.89 3.42
C SER A 42 -9.05 -4.68 4.18
N TYR A 43 -9.81 -4.19 5.16
CA TYR A 43 -9.38 -3.13 6.07
C TYR A 43 -8.06 -3.50 6.78
N ARG A 44 -7.98 -4.72 7.33
CA ARG A 44 -6.78 -5.21 8.03
C ARG A 44 -5.57 -5.26 7.11
N ARG A 45 -5.72 -5.65 5.84
CA ARG A 45 -4.64 -5.65 4.86
C ARG A 45 -4.11 -4.24 4.59
N MET A 46 -4.99 -3.28 4.31
CA MET A 46 -4.60 -1.88 4.11
C MET A 46 -3.92 -1.29 5.36
N ARG A 47 -4.50 -1.51 6.54
CA ARG A 47 -3.92 -1.05 7.82
C ARG A 47 -2.55 -1.67 8.09
N ASN A 48 -2.38 -2.94 7.82
CA ASN A 48 -1.09 -3.64 8.00
C ASN A 48 -0.03 -3.13 7.02
N THR A 49 -0.39 -2.81 5.77
CA THR A 49 0.54 -2.20 4.81
C THR A 49 1.05 -0.87 5.33
N VAL A 50 0.15 0.02 5.76
CA VAL A 50 0.57 1.32 6.33
C VAL A 50 1.39 1.14 7.62
N ARG A 51 0.99 0.21 8.49
CA ARG A 51 1.76 -0.11 9.70
C ARG A 51 3.19 -0.59 9.38
N PHE A 52 3.35 -1.36 8.31
CA PHE A 52 4.68 -1.79 7.85
C PHE A 52 5.51 -0.59 7.38
N LEU A 53 4.90 0.32 6.60
CA LEU A 53 5.57 1.56 6.17
C LEU A 53 6.04 2.37 7.38
N LEU A 54 5.14 2.66 8.33
CA LEU A 54 5.44 3.43 9.53
C LEU A 54 6.54 2.79 10.39
N GLY A 55 6.49 1.47 10.57
CA GLY A 55 7.50 0.75 11.35
C GLY A 55 8.92 0.88 10.77
N ASN A 56 9.02 0.92 9.43
CA ASN A 56 10.29 1.08 8.74
C ASN A 56 10.74 2.54 8.57
N LEU A 57 9.87 3.49 8.90
CA LEU A 57 10.19 4.92 8.99
C LEU A 57 10.66 5.34 10.40
N ALA A 58 10.75 4.42 11.35
CA ALA A 58 11.26 4.72 12.68
C ALA A 58 12.69 5.29 12.60
N GLY A 59 12.90 6.49 13.14
CA GLY A 59 14.18 7.21 13.11
C GLY A 59 14.50 7.86 11.75
N PHE A 60 13.62 7.83 10.78
CA PHE A 60 13.73 8.57 9.53
C PHE A 60 13.22 10.00 9.71
N ASP A 61 14.05 10.96 9.40
CA ASP A 61 13.70 12.39 9.37
C ASP A 61 13.65 12.85 7.92
N PRO A 62 12.44 13.19 7.38
CA PRO A 62 12.32 13.56 5.98
C PRO A 62 13.15 14.80 5.59
N ALA A 63 13.42 15.71 6.52
CA ALA A 63 14.21 16.90 6.25
C ALA A 63 15.72 16.60 6.13
N ARG A 64 16.20 15.55 6.80
CA ARG A 64 17.62 15.18 6.83
C ARG A 64 17.95 13.98 5.96
N ASP A 65 17.06 12.99 5.96
CA ASP A 65 17.34 11.63 5.50
C ASP A 65 16.73 11.31 4.13
N ALA A 66 15.79 12.15 3.65
CA ALA A 66 15.22 11.97 2.33
C ALA A 66 16.26 12.22 1.25
N VAL A 67 16.29 11.32 0.27
CA VAL A 67 17.17 11.46 -0.89
C VAL A 67 16.43 12.08 -2.07
N PRO A 68 17.12 12.84 -2.93
CA PRO A 68 16.48 13.41 -4.11
C PRO A 68 16.07 12.31 -5.12
N ALA A 69 15.15 12.65 -6.03
CA ALA A 69 14.56 11.68 -6.96
C ALA A 69 15.62 10.94 -7.82
N GLU A 70 16.70 11.62 -8.17
CA GLU A 70 17.79 11.08 -8.99
C GLU A 70 18.64 10.04 -8.24
N ALA A 71 18.64 10.11 -6.91
CA ALA A 71 19.39 9.18 -6.04
C ALA A 71 18.54 7.97 -5.61
N LEU A 72 17.27 7.91 -5.98
CA LEU A 72 16.42 6.76 -5.72
C LEU A 72 16.86 5.57 -6.59
N LEU A 73 16.77 4.37 -6.04
CA LEU A 73 16.94 3.14 -6.81
C LEU A 73 15.74 2.91 -7.75
N ASP A 74 15.96 2.20 -8.85
CA ASP A 74 14.94 2.00 -9.91
C ASP A 74 13.63 1.43 -9.38
N ILE A 75 13.70 0.45 -8.49
CA ILE A 75 12.50 -0.16 -7.91
C ILE A 75 11.72 0.81 -7.00
N ASP A 76 12.41 1.74 -6.34
CA ASP A 76 11.78 2.76 -5.49
C ASP A 76 11.18 3.90 -6.34
N ARG A 77 11.84 4.25 -7.46
CA ARG A 77 11.27 5.13 -8.50
C ARG A 77 10.01 4.53 -9.10
N TRP A 78 10.04 3.24 -9.43
CA TRP A 78 8.85 2.53 -9.92
C TRP A 78 7.68 2.63 -8.92
N ALA A 79 7.91 2.36 -7.65
CA ALA A 79 6.86 2.40 -6.64
C ALA A 79 6.25 3.82 -6.49
N LEU A 80 7.09 4.86 -6.54
CA LEU A 80 6.64 6.25 -6.50
C LEU A 80 5.88 6.66 -7.77
N ALA A 81 6.35 6.27 -8.95
CA ALA A 81 5.66 6.53 -10.21
C ALA A 81 4.27 5.87 -10.19
N ARG A 82 4.20 4.62 -9.76
CA ARG A 82 2.93 3.90 -9.64
C ARG A 82 1.99 4.54 -8.62
N ALA A 83 2.51 5.01 -7.48
CA ALA A 83 1.71 5.75 -6.50
C ALA A 83 1.20 7.09 -7.06
N ALA A 84 1.97 7.78 -7.89
CA ALA A 84 1.55 9.03 -8.52
C ALA A 84 0.42 8.82 -9.53
N GLU A 85 0.52 7.78 -10.37
CA GLU A 85 -0.55 7.38 -11.29
C GLU A 85 -1.82 7.01 -10.53
N LEU A 86 -1.69 6.18 -9.51
CA LEU A 86 -2.80 5.76 -8.66
C LEU A 86 -3.47 6.95 -7.96
N GLN A 87 -2.70 7.92 -7.46
CA GLN A 87 -3.27 9.13 -6.87
C GLN A 87 -4.14 9.89 -7.85
N GLN A 88 -3.72 10.01 -9.11
CA GLN A 88 -4.52 10.70 -10.12
C GLN A 88 -5.84 9.95 -10.39
N GLU A 89 -5.79 8.62 -10.45
CA GLU A 89 -6.98 7.78 -10.60
C GLU A 89 -7.94 7.93 -9.39
N ILE A 90 -7.38 7.97 -8.17
CA ILE A 90 -8.16 8.17 -6.94
C ILE A 90 -8.80 9.56 -6.91
N ILE A 91 -8.06 10.62 -7.27
CA ILE A 91 -8.61 11.98 -7.37
C ILE A 91 -9.80 12.02 -8.33
N ASN A 92 -9.67 11.38 -9.49
CA ASN A 92 -10.75 11.31 -10.47
C ASN A 92 -11.96 10.55 -9.91
N SER A 93 -11.73 9.41 -9.24
CA SER A 93 -12.80 8.62 -8.61
C SER A 93 -13.50 9.38 -7.47
N TYR A 94 -12.79 10.21 -6.70
CA TYR A 94 -13.42 11.11 -5.71
C TYR A 94 -14.27 12.17 -6.37
N ARG A 95 -13.82 12.74 -7.50
CA ARG A 95 -14.58 13.76 -8.25
C ARG A 95 -15.87 13.22 -8.87
N SER A 96 -15.85 11.96 -9.32
CA SER A 96 -17.03 11.27 -9.88
C SER A 96 -17.89 10.57 -8.83
N TYR A 97 -17.46 10.58 -7.54
CA TYR A 97 -18.11 9.86 -6.44
C TYR A 97 -18.12 8.33 -6.60
N ASP A 98 -17.19 7.76 -7.39
CA ASP A 98 -17.02 6.32 -7.59
C ASP A 98 -16.17 5.70 -6.46
N PHE A 99 -16.66 5.73 -5.22
CA PHE A 99 -15.90 5.32 -4.05
C PHE A 99 -15.50 3.84 -4.06
N HIS A 100 -16.30 2.97 -4.69
CA HIS A 100 -15.99 1.56 -4.84
C HIS A 100 -14.71 1.33 -5.66
N LEU A 101 -14.43 2.19 -6.65
CA LEU A 101 -13.18 2.15 -7.40
C LEU A 101 -11.99 2.54 -6.54
N ILE A 102 -12.15 3.52 -5.62
CA ILE A 102 -11.08 3.92 -4.69
C ILE A 102 -10.70 2.73 -3.80
N TYR A 103 -11.71 2.06 -3.22
CA TYR A 103 -11.47 0.86 -2.42
C TYR A 103 -10.70 -0.21 -3.20
N GLN A 104 -11.16 -0.55 -4.41
CA GLN A 104 -10.54 -1.59 -5.25
C GLN A 104 -9.08 -1.24 -5.57
N LYS A 105 -8.82 0.01 -5.98
CA LYS A 105 -7.50 0.49 -6.35
C LYS A 105 -6.53 0.51 -5.16
N VAL A 106 -6.93 1.08 -4.03
CA VAL A 106 -6.07 1.14 -2.83
C VAL A 106 -5.83 -0.26 -2.27
N HIS A 107 -6.84 -1.12 -2.23
CA HIS A 107 -6.67 -2.50 -1.79
C HIS A 107 -5.74 -3.28 -2.71
N GLY A 108 -5.91 -3.15 -4.04
CA GLY A 108 -5.02 -3.77 -5.04
C GLY A 108 -3.58 -3.31 -4.88
N PHE A 109 -3.35 -2.00 -4.75
CA PHE A 109 -2.04 -1.43 -4.51
C PHE A 109 -1.38 -1.99 -3.25
N CYS A 110 -2.11 -2.05 -2.13
CA CYS A 110 -1.60 -2.59 -0.88
C CYS A 110 -1.22 -4.07 -0.96
N VAL A 111 -2.03 -4.89 -1.66
CA VAL A 111 -1.88 -6.34 -1.66
C VAL A 111 -0.91 -6.82 -2.74
N ILE A 112 -1.07 -6.30 -3.96
CA ILE A 112 -0.36 -6.79 -5.14
C ILE A 112 0.96 -6.04 -5.33
N GLU A 113 0.88 -4.71 -5.49
CA GLU A 113 2.03 -3.92 -5.89
C GLU A 113 2.99 -3.69 -4.71
N LEU A 114 2.46 -3.29 -3.56
CA LEU A 114 3.27 -3.12 -2.37
C LEU A 114 3.57 -4.47 -1.70
N GLY A 115 2.55 -5.20 -1.27
CA GLY A 115 2.72 -6.36 -0.39
C GLY A 115 3.42 -7.54 -1.06
N ALA A 116 2.95 -7.95 -2.24
CA ALA A 116 3.47 -9.12 -2.93
C ALA A 116 4.74 -8.85 -3.76
N PHE A 117 5.10 -7.59 -3.98
CA PHE A 117 6.25 -7.23 -4.80
C PHE A 117 7.22 -6.29 -4.05
N TRP A 118 6.92 -5.01 -4.00
CA TRP A 118 7.88 -4.00 -3.57
C TRP A 118 8.36 -4.18 -2.12
N LEU A 119 7.44 -4.26 -1.15
CA LEU A 119 7.80 -4.40 0.26
C LEU A 119 8.46 -5.74 0.58
N ASP A 120 8.14 -6.79 -0.17
CA ASP A 120 8.76 -8.09 0.00
C ASP A 120 10.25 -8.05 -0.36
N ILE A 121 10.58 -7.43 -1.48
CA ILE A 121 11.97 -7.22 -1.94
C ILE A 121 12.74 -6.29 -0.98
N LEU A 122 12.08 -5.28 -0.40
CA LEU A 122 12.74 -4.31 0.45
C LEU A 122 13.18 -4.86 1.81
N LYS A 123 12.65 -5.97 2.27
CA LYS A 123 12.94 -6.53 3.61
C LYS A 123 14.43 -6.68 3.86
N ASP A 124 15.17 -7.18 2.88
CA ASP A 124 16.61 -7.35 3.01
C ASP A 124 17.32 -6.01 3.25
N ARG A 125 17.05 -5.01 2.43
CA ARG A 125 17.62 -3.66 2.60
C ARG A 125 17.24 -3.01 3.93
N LEU A 126 16.01 -3.17 4.36
CA LEU A 126 15.47 -2.52 5.56
C LEU A 126 16.03 -3.13 6.85
N TYR A 127 16.28 -4.44 6.86
CA TYR A 127 16.65 -5.17 8.07
C TYR A 127 18.15 -5.45 8.19
N THR A 128 18.85 -5.58 7.07
CA THR A 128 20.27 -5.97 7.10
C THR A 128 21.23 -4.82 6.83
N MET A 129 20.81 -3.77 6.12
CA MET A 129 21.71 -2.67 5.75
C MET A 129 21.83 -1.61 6.86
N PRO A 130 22.98 -0.92 6.95
CA PRO A 130 23.17 0.20 7.86
C PRO A 130 22.10 1.28 7.68
N ALA A 131 21.72 1.95 8.77
CA ALA A 131 20.67 2.96 8.77
C ALA A 131 20.91 4.11 7.75
N ALA A 132 22.16 4.50 7.54
CA ALA A 132 22.55 5.59 6.65
C ALA A 132 22.92 5.10 5.23
N SER A 133 22.73 3.82 4.90
CA SER A 133 23.08 3.34 3.55
C SER A 133 22.17 3.99 2.48
N PRO A 134 22.72 4.35 1.31
CA PRO A 134 21.95 4.95 0.23
C PRO A 134 20.71 4.09 -0.17
N ALA A 135 20.88 2.77 -0.25
CA ALA A 135 19.81 1.86 -0.62
C ALA A 135 18.66 1.81 0.42
N ARG A 136 19.00 1.88 1.72
CA ARG A 136 17.98 1.97 2.78
C ARG A 136 17.29 3.34 2.78
N ARG A 137 18.03 4.43 2.60
CA ARG A 137 17.47 5.78 2.52
C ARG A 137 16.59 5.96 1.30
N SER A 138 16.94 5.37 0.15
CA SER A 138 16.12 5.32 -1.04
C SER A 138 14.75 4.67 -0.74
N ALA A 139 14.76 3.48 -0.14
CA ALA A 139 13.54 2.77 0.26
C ALA A 139 12.70 3.58 1.25
N GLN A 140 13.32 4.15 2.29
CA GLN A 140 12.62 4.94 3.30
C GLN A 140 12.02 6.23 2.71
N THR A 141 12.71 6.89 1.78
CA THR A 141 12.19 8.07 1.08
C THR A 141 10.93 7.71 0.29
N ALA A 142 10.96 6.62 -0.47
CA ALA A 142 9.79 6.16 -1.21
C ALA A 142 8.64 5.76 -0.26
N MET A 143 8.93 5.04 0.82
CA MET A 143 7.95 4.67 1.85
C MET A 143 7.29 5.90 2.49
N TYR A 144 8.07 6.92 2.80
CA TYR A 144 7.57 8.17 3.37
C TYR A 144 6.55 8.84 2.43
N HIS A 145 6.93 9.05 1.17
CA HIS A 145 6.03 9.67 0.20
C HIS A 145 4.77 8.85 -0.08
N ILE A 146 4.89 7.52 -0.13
CA ILE A 146 3.74 6.62 -0.31
C ILE A 146 2.83 6.67 0.93
N ALA A 147 3.37 6.65 2.14
CA ALA A 147 2.58 6.74 3.37
C ALA A 147 1.85 8.08 3.50
N GLU A 148 2.52 9.19 3.15
CA GLU A 148 1.93 10.54 3.10
C GLU A 148 0.77 10.63 2.08
N ALA A 149 0.92 10.00 0.92
CA ALA A 149 -0.14 9.94 -0.07
C ALA A 149 -1.30 9.04 0.40
N MET A 150 -1.00 7.83 0.86
CA MET A 150 -2.01 6.84 1.27
C MET A 150 -2.89 7.33 2.41
N VAL A 151 -2.33 8.00 3.42
CA VAL A 151 -3.13 8.50 4.54
C VAL A 151 -4.18 9.50 4.07
N ARG A 152 -3.84 10.33 3.08
CA ARG A 152 -4.77 11.31 2.49
C ARG A 152 -5.79 10.65 1.56
N TRP A 153 -5.40 9.61 0.82
CA TRP A 153 -6.35 8.84 0.00
C TRP A 153 -7.42 8.18 0.86
N LEU A 154 -7.04 7.71 2.04
CA LEU A 154 -7.91 6.96 2.95
C LEU A 154 -8.76 7.87 3.86
N ALA A 155 -8.30 9.09 4.16
CA ALA A 155 -8.92 9.97 5.15
C ALA A 155 -10.42 10.21 4.95
N PRO A 156 -10.96 10.41 3.73
CA PRO A 156 -12.39 10.60 3.55
C PRO A 156 -13.23 9.34 3.83
N ILE A 157 -12.64 8.14 3.72
CA ILE A 157 -13.32 6.85 3.94
C ILE A 157 -12.98 6.27 5.31
N LEU A 158 -11.71 6.12 5.64
CA LEU A 158 -11.18 5.54 6.88
C LEU A 158 -10.69 6.66 7.81
N SER A 159 -11.58 7.58 8.16
CA SER A 159 -11.22 8.83 8.83
C SER A 159 -10.52 8.62 10.18
N PHE A 160 -10.98 7.67 11.00
CA PHE A 160 -10.39 7.39 12.31
C PHE A 160 -9.02 6.74 12.19
N THR A 161 -8.89 5.79 11.28
CA THR A 161 -7.61 5.13 11.00
C THR A 161 -6.60 6.12 10.40
N ALA A 162 -7.03 7.00 9.50
CA ALA A 162 -6.18 8.02 8.93
C ALA A 162 -5.66 9.01 9.98
N GLU A 163 -6.51 9.44 10.93
CA GLU A 163 -6.09 10.26 12.07
C GLU A 163 -5.11 9.52 13.00
N GLU A 164 -5.30 8.22 13.20
CA GLU A 164 -4.34 7.41 13.96
C GLU A 164 -2.98 7.36 13.25
N ILE A 165 -2.96 7.06 11.95
CA ILE A 165 -1.76 7.01 11.12
C ILE A 165 -1.04 8.36 11.10
N TRP A 166 -1.80 9.46 10.97
CA TRP A 166 -1.28 10.82 10.87
C TRP A 166 -0.34 11.18 12.01
N LYS A 167 -0.62 10.73 13.21
CA LYS A 167 0.17 10.98 14.42
C LYS A 167 1.53 10.30 14.42
N PHE A 168 1.71 9.25 13.63
CA PHE A 168 2.93 8.45 13.59
C PHE A 168 3.81 8.70 12.37
N LEU A 169 3.34 9.49 11.40
CA LEU A 169 4.16 9.88 10.27
C LEU A 169 5.26 10.85 10.71
N PRO A 170 6.50 10.72 10.22
CA PRO A 170 7.58 11.64 10.56
C PRO A 170 7.41 13.02 9.89
N GLY A 171 8.00 14.05 10.46
CA GLY A 171 8.00 15.43 9.96
C GLY A 171 6.92 16.31 10.59
N GLU A 172 7.03 17.63 10.37
CA GLU A 172 6.05 18.62 10.81
C GLU A 172 4.76 18.51 9.99
N ARG A 173 3.62 18.70 10.65
CA ARG A 173 2.31 18.54 10.00
C ARG A 173 1.20 19.30 10.71
N GLU A 174 0.06 19.44 10.03
CA GLU A 174 -1.18 19.95 10.59
C GLU A 174 -1.68 19.05 11.75
N GLU A 175 -2.50 19.59 12.64
CA GLU A 175 -3.06 18.83 13.76
C GLU A 175 -3.95 17.64 13.35
N SER A 176 -4.53 17.70 12.16
CA SER A 176 -5.42 16.68 11.61
C SER A 176 -5.13 16.44 10.12
N VAL A 177 -5.23 15.19 9.69
CA VAL A 177 -5.16 14.83 8.26
C VAL A 177 -6.29 15.47 7.44
N LEU A 178 -7.42 15.79 8.08
CA LEU A 178 -8.58 16.40 7.43
C LEU A 178 -8.33 17.87 7.03
N LEU A 179 -7.29 18.51 7.57
CA LEU A 179 -6.84 19.85 7.17
C LEU A 179 -5.81 19.80 6.04
N ALA A 180 -5.26 18.63 5.76
CA ALA A 180 -4.25 18.45 4.74
C ALA A 180 -4.84 18.37 3.33
N THR A 181 -4.10 18.88 2.34
CA THR A 181 -4.41 18.70 0.92
C THR A 181 -3.74 17.45 0.34
N TRP A 182 -4.00 17.15 -0.93
CA TRP A 182 -3.33 16.06 -1.64
C TRP A 182 -1.81 16.16 -1.55
N TRP A 183 -1.17 15.04 -1.26
CA TRP A 183 0.28 15.00 -1.19
C TRP A 183 0.91 15.20 -2.56
N LYS A 184 1.92 16.07 -2.63
CA LYS A 184 2.69 16.25 -3.85
C LYS A 184 3.78 15.18 -3.91
N LEU A 185 3.49 14.09 -4.61
CA LEU A 185 4.48 13.05 -4.86
C LEU A 185 5.64 13.61 -5.69
N PRO A 186 6.89 13.16 -5.43
CA PRO A 186 8.03 13.53 -6.26
C PRO A 186 7.80 13.16 -7.72
N SER A 187 8.19 14.04 -8.62
CA SER A 187 8.22 13.72 -10.04
C SER A 187 9.41 12.79 -10.28
N VAL A 188 9.15 11.53 -10.53
CA VAL A 188 10.16 10.53 -10.88
C VAL A 188 9.93 10.11 -12.31
N THR A 189 11.00 10.14 -13.12
CA THR A 189 10.97 9.52 -14.43
C THR A 189 11.24 8.04 -14.25
N ALA A 190 10.29 7.19 -14.63
CA ALA A 190 10.57 5.77 -14.77
C ALA A 190 11.74 5.64 -15.77
N THR A 191 12.77 4.91 -15.42
CA THR A 191 13.82 4.60 -16.37
C THR A 191 13.24 3.61 -17.38
N ASP A 192 13.22 3.98 -18.66
CA ASP A 192 12.83 3.08 -19.75
C ASP A 192 13.75 1.84 -19.87
N ALA A 193 14.78 1.78 -19.04
CA ALA A 193 15.77 0.71 -19.01
C ALA A 193 15.21 -0.63 -18.45
N ILE A 194 14.14 -0.61 -17.66
CA ILE A 194 13.57 -1.79 -17.03
C ILE A 194 12.09 -1.91 -17.39
N ASP A 195 11.75 -3.01 -18.06
CA ASP A 195 10.36 -3.41 -18.30
C ASP A 195 9.78 -4.03 -17.03
N TRP A 196 9.27 -3.18 -16.13
CA TRP A 196 8.67 -3.61 -14.86
C TRP A 196 7.50 -4.59 -15.03
N PRO A 197 6.58 -4.42 -15.97
CA PRO A 197 5.57 -5.42 -16.29
C PRO A 197 6.15 -6.81 -16.58
N ALA A 198 7.20 -6.89 -17.39
CA ALA A 198 7.86 -8.15 -17.69
C ALA A 198 8.56 -8.75 -16.46
N VAL A 199 9.23 -7.93 -15.65
CA VAL A 199 9.88 -8.38 -14.40
C VAL A 199 8.84 -8.94 -13.42
N ILE A 200 7.71 -8.27 -13.25
CA ILE A 200 6.63 -8.70 -12.34
C ILE A 200 5.98 -9.98 -12.87
N ALA A 201 5.76 -10.09 -14.18
CA ALA A 201 5.21 -11.29 -14.81
C ALA A 201 6.14 -12.50 -14.59
N LEU A 202 7.44 -12.34 -14.86
CA LEU A 202 8.44 -13.38 -14.63
C LEU A 202 8.48 -13.83 -13.17
N LYS A 203 8.51 -12.88 -12.21
CA LYS A 203 8.44 -13.19 -10.77
C LYS A 203 7.21 -14.03 -10.43
N ASN A 204 6.06 -13.68 -10.99
CA ASN A 204 4.80 -14.38 -10.72
C ASN A 204 4.81 -15.80 -11.33
N ASP A 205 5.42 -15.98 -12.49
CA ASP A 205 5.57 -17.30 -13.14
C ASP A 205 6.48 -18.21 -12.31
N VAL A 206 7.62 -17.70 -11.87
CA VAL A 206 8.52 -18.42 -10.97
C VAL A 206 7.82 -18.79 -9.65
N ALA A 207 7.13 -17.84 -9.04
CA ALA A 207 6.41 -18.09 -7.78
C ALA A 207 5.33 -19.17 -7.94
N ARG A 208 4.62 -19.18 -9.06
CA ARG A 208 3.60 -20.21 -9.38
C ARG A 208 4.21 -21.60 -9.53
N GLU A 209 5.35 -21.69 -10.21
CA GLU A 209 6.05 -22.97 -10.38
C GLU A 209 6.62 -23.50 -9.06
N LEU A 210 7.24 -22.64 -8.25
CA LEU A 210 7.70 -23.00 -6.92
C LEU A 210 6.56 -23.51 -6.02
N GLU A 211 5.39 -22.86 -6.08
CA GLU A 211 4.22 -23.30 -5.31
C GLU A 211 3.67 -24.64 -5.82
N ARG A 212 3.70 -24.89 -7.13
CA ARG A 212 3.32 -26.18 -7.72
C ARG A 212 4.22 -27.32 -7.20
N LEU A 213 5.54 -27.12 -7.18
CA LEU A 213 6.50 -28.08 -6.65
C LEU A 213 6.35 -28.30 -5.15
N ARG A 214 6.08 -27.23 -4.40
CA ARG A 214 5.81 -27.32 -2.96
C ARG A 214 4.53 -28.10 -2.65
N ALA A 215 3.46 -27.88 -3.41
CA ALA A 215 2.21 -28.60 -3.28
C ALA A 215 2.34 -30.09 -3.63
N ALA A 216 3.26 -30.43 -4.55
CA ALA A 216 3.60 -31.81 -4.91
C ALA A 216 4.54 -32.50 -3.88
N GLY A 217 5.06 -31.76 -2.87
CA GLY A 217 6.03 -32.27 -1.89
C GLY A 217 7.45 -32.45 -2.44
N GLU A 218 7.73 -31.91 -3.62
CA GLU A 218 9.04 -31.97 -4.29
C GLU A 218 9.99 -30.85 -3.80
N LEU A 219 9.45 -29.81 -3.16
CA LEU A 219 10.18 -28.66 -2.63
C LEU A 219 9.69 -28.33 -1.22
N GLY A 220 10.60 -28.14 -0.25
CA GLY A 220 10.26 -27.75 1.12
C GLY A 220 10.10 -26.23 1.24
N ALA A 221 11.14 -25.49 0.91
CA ALA A 221 11.13 -24.01 0.97
C ALA A 221 11.61 -23.41 -0.35
N PRO A 222 11.12 -22.22 -0.76
CA PRO A 222 11.52 -21.57 -2.02
C PRO A 222 13.03 -21.38 -2.17
N LEU A 223 13.77 -21.22 -1.07
CA LEU A 223 15.23 -21.05 -1.06
C LEU A 223 16.01 -22.34 -1.39
N GLU A 224 15.36 -23.49 -1.44
CA GLU A 224 15.96 -24.77 -1.80
C GLU A 224 15.96 -24.99 -3.32
N ALA A 225 15.25 -24.14 -4.08
CA ALA A 225 15.14 -24.26 -5.51
C ALA A 225 16.28 -23.54 -6.24
N ALA A 226 16.83 -24.19 -7.27
CA ALA A 226 17.56 -23.50 -8.34
C ALA A 226 16.58 -23.17 -9.47
N VAL A 227 16.62 -21.94 -9.98
CA VAL A 227 15.71 -21.47 -11.03
C VAL A 227 16.52 -21.02 -12.24
N ASP A 228 16.29 -21.66 -13.37
CA ASP A 228 16.81 -21.25 -14.67
C ASP A 228 15.68 -20.57 -15.47
N VAL A 229 15.99 -19.42 -16.05
CA VAL A 229 15.06 -18.65 -16.88
C VAL A 229 15.59 -18.63 -18.30
N PHE A 230 14.75 -19.04 -19.25
CA PHE A 230 15.10 -19.14 -20.70
C PHE A 230 14.26 -18.15 -21.51
#